data_db85369b03a34887562947eb1049c77c
#
_entry.id   db85369b03a34887562947eb1049c77c
#
_cell.length_a   1.000
_cell.length_b   1.000
_cell.length_c   1.000
_cell.angle_alpha   90.00
_cell.angle_beta   90.00
_cell.angle_gamma   90.00
#
_symmetry.space_group_name_H-M   'P 1'
#
loop_
_entity.id
_entity.type
_entity.pdbx_description
1 polymer ?
#
loop_
_entity_poly.entity_id
_entity_poly.type
_entity_poly.pdbx_seq_one_letter_code
_entity_poly.pdbx_strand_id
1 'polypeptide(L)'
;KNKKNEKKCIKMKKKCIFSFTFPFFSGRIYSRMVIKNKLLRKGNIMPRGIPKKGFRNMNKNNKNKRNLDLVIEGPKSVSYESDEQIDQKLKDRFEILEMMTSAAIDGDVKSLIVSGPAGLGKSYTVEKALESWDPEERKHTVIKGYVKATGLYKTLYQYRNKGQMIVFDDSDSIFMDDTTLAMLKAVCDSTERRRVSYLAEFNMVDEVSADVIPRSFQFDGTIVFITNLDFDSIIEKGNKLAPHLSAMVSRSHYIDLAMKTRRDYFIRIKQVVEQGLLSSLDKMQERIVMTFIEKHQDNLREMSLRVAIKLADLIKRNPAKFEVMAKVTVCKGY
;
A
#
# COMPACT_ATOMS: atom_id res chain seq x y z
N LYS A 1 24.12 20.40 51.06
CA LYS A 1 24.90 20.41 49.78
C LYS A 1 24.06 20.00 48.55
N ASN A 2 22.76 19.67 48.71
CA ASN A 2 21.92 19.13 47.60
C ASN A 2 20.88 20.10 46.97
N LYS A 3 20.91 21.39 47.32
CA LYS A 3 19.98 22.39 46.72
C LYS A 3 20.59 23.34 45.70
N LYS A 4 21.89 23.17 45.38
CA LYS A 4 22.59 24.01 44.36
C LYS A 4 22.68 23.38 42.98
N ASN A 5 22.39 22.09 42.81
CA ASN A 5 22.49 21.41 41.50
C ASN A 5 21.18 21.40 40.69
N GLU A 6 20.03 21.58 41.30
CA GLU A 6 18.73 21.64 40.59
C GLU A 6 18.51 22.97 39.85
N LYS A 7 19.13 24.06 40.30
CA LYS A 7 18.97 25.37 39.63
C LYS A 7 19.87 25.57 38.39
N LYS A 8 20.81 24.67 38.13
CA LYS A 8 21.66 24.72 36.92
C LYS A 8 21.08 23.99 35.72
N CYS A 9 20.13 23.06 35.92
CA CYS A 9 19.53 22.29 34.82
C CYS A 9 18.38 23.02 34.12
N ILE A 10 17.77 24.02 34.74
CA ILE A 10 16.61 24.75 34.20
C ILE A 10 17.04 25.94 33.32
N LYS A 11 18.32 26.35 33.36
CA LYS A 11 18.81 27.53 32.62
C LYS A 11 19.39 27.22 31.23
N MET A 12 19.48 25.96 30.81
CA MET A 12 20.02 25.56 29.49
C MET A 12 18.99 25.21 28.41
N LYS A 13 17.68 25.35 28.68
CA LYS A 13 16.60 25.06 27.70
C LYS A 13 15.96 26.27 27.03
N LYS A 14 16.57 27.44 27.12
CA LYS A 14 16.08 28.66 26.45
C LYS A 14 17.18 29.38 25.71
N LYS A 15 17.71 28.85 24.61
CA LYS A 15 18.40 29.61 23.54
C LYS A 15 18.79 28.62 22.45
N CYS A 16 17.94 28.38 21.49
CA CYS A 16 18.29 28.04 20.10
C CYS A 16 17.00 28.20 19.26
N ILE A 17 16.61 29.48 19.05
CA ILE A 17 15.77 29.83 17.92
C ILE A 17 16.76 30.35 16.88
N PHE A 18 17.10 29.52 15.92
CA PHE A 18 17.80 29.96 14.71
C PHE A 18 16.76 30.17 13.62
N SER A 19 16.55 31.43 13.31
CA SER A 19 15.87 31.88 12.09
C SER A 19 16.78 31.61 10.90
N PHE A 20 16.38 30.72 10.01
CA PHE A 20 16.98 30.62 8.67
C PHE A 20 16.11 31.43 7.71
N THR A 21 16.58 32.63 7.40
CA THR A 21 16.18 33.39 6.22
C THR A 21 16.86 32.83 5.00
N PHE A 22 16.08 32.34 4.03
CA PHE A 22 16.57 32.03 2.68
C PHE A 22 16.71 33.31 1.86
N PRO A 23 17.82 33.51 1.15
CA PRO A 23 17.90 34.56 0.16
C PRO A 23 17.22 34.13 -1.15
N PHE A 24 16.36 34.99 -1.63
CA PHE A 24 15.84 35.04 -3.00
C PHE A 24 17.01 35.15 -3.99
N PHE A 25 17.11 34.20 -4.93
CA PHE A 25 17.86 34.42 -6.16
C PHE A 25 16.91 34.30 -7.35
N SER A 26 16.67 35.43 -7.96
CA SER A 26 16.05 35.57 -9.29
C SER A 26 17.12 35.35 -10.36
N GLY A 27 16.75 34.74 -11.43
CA GLY A 27 17.55 34.87 -12.68
C GLY A 27 17.55 33.62 -13.56
N ARG A 28 16.62 33.57 -14.46
CA ARG A 28 16.78 33.48 -15.94
C ARG A 28 17.67 32.38 -16.54
N ILE A 29 17.02 31.62 -17.40
CA ILE A 29 17.28 31.52 -18.86
C ILE A 29 17.94 30.24 -19.37
N TYR A 30 17.27 29.68 -20.41
CA TYR A 30 17.70 28.80 -21.53
C TYR A 30 17.96 27.33 -21.20
N SER A 31 17.60 26.42 -22.04
CA SER A 31 17.32 26.43 -23.47
C SER A 31 16.58 25.18 -23.94
N ARG A 32 15.78 25.34 -24.94
CA ARG A 32 15.26 24.29 -25.82
C ARG A 32 16.39 23.40 -26.31
N MET A 33 16.30 22.10 -26.13
CA MET A 33 17.02 21.15 -26.95
C MET A 33 16.03 20.34 -27.77
N VAL A 34 15.92 20.77 -29.03
CA VAL A 34 15.31 20.03 -30.13
C VAL A 34 16.30 18.95 -30.52
N ILE A 35 15.95 17.68 -30.31
CA ILE A 35 16.69 16.58 -30.94
C ILE A 35 15.97 16.18 -32.22
N LYS A 36 16.59 16.58 -33.31
CA LYS A 36 16.26 16.15 -34.69
C LYS A 36 16.54 14.66 -34.85
N ASN A 37 15.53 13.91 -35.22
CA ASN A 37 15.67 12.59 -35.77
C ASN A 37 16.45 12.66 -37.11
N LYS A 38 17.59 12.03 -37.17
CA LYS A 38 18.33 11.77 -38.39
C LYS A 38 18.21 10.28 -38.73
N LEU A 39 17.36 10.01 -39.71
CA LEU A 39 17.32 8.74 -40.41
C LEU A 39 18.66 8.52 -41.15
N LEU A 40 19.30 7.42 -40.85
CA LEU A 40 20.39 6.90 -41.69
C LEU A 40 19.98 5.51 -42.23
N ARG A 41 19.61 5.48 -43.47
CA ARG A 41 19.57 4.28 -44.33
C ARG A 41 21.01 3.84 -44.60
N LYS A 42 21.30 2.56 -44.39
CA LYS A 42 22.35 1.75 -45.04
C LYS A 42 21.89 0.32 -44.86
N GLY A 43 21.72 -0.54 -45.85
CA GLY A 43 22.46 -0.79 -47.04
C GLY A 43 22.53 -2.31 -47.09
N ASN A 44 21.79 -2.93 -48.05
CA ASN A 44 21.74 -4.36 -48.29
C ASN A 44 23.12 -4.93 -48.58
N ILE A 45 23.47 -6.04 -47.94
CA ILE A 45 24.45 -7.00 -48.44
C ILE A 45 23.82 -8.38 -48.30
N MET A 46 23.46 -8.97 -49.41
CA MET A 46 23.10 -10.38 -49.55
C MET A 46 24.36 -11.23 -49.70
N PRO A 47 24.44 -12.39 -49.06
CA PRO A 47 25.34 -13.47 -49.51
C PRO A 47 24.62 -14.36 -50.52
N ARG A 48 25.35 -14.66 -51.62
CA ARG A 48 24.95 -15.56 -52.71
C ARG A 48 25.04 -17.02 -52.30
N GLY A 49 24.09 -17.82 -52.78
CA GLY A 49 24.37 -19.21 -53.17
C GLY A 49 23.70 -20.29 -52.34
N ILE A 50 22.49 -20.71 -52.78
CA ILE A 50 21.94 -22.04 -52.44
C ILE A 50 21.38 -22.65 -53.73
N PRO A 51 21.71 -23.92 -54.08
CA PRO A 51 21.26 -24.54 -55.29
C PRO A 51 19.83 -25.06 -55.21
N LYS A 52 19.12 -24.93 -56.30
CA LYS A 52 17.76 -25.45 -56.53
C LYS A 52 17.80 -26.96 -56.64
N LYS A 53 17.01 -27.69 -55.88
CA LYS A 53 16.59 -29.05 -56.20
C LYS A 53 15.11 -29.26 -55.83
N GLY A 54 14.33 -29.58 -56.87
CA GLY A 54 13.36 -30.64 -56.89
C GLY A 54 11.95 -30.33 -56.36
N PHE A 55 11.12 -29.78 -57.29
CA PHE A 55 9.66 -29.94 -57.17
C PHE A 55 9.31 -31.43 -57.30
N ARG A 56 8.67 -32.01 -56.31
CA ARG A 56 7.83 -33.20 -56.45
C ARG A 56 6.42 -32.85 -56.01
N ASN A 57 5.52 -32.79 -56.96
CA ASN A 57 4.08 -32.86 -56.80
C ASN A 57 3.74 -34.15 -56.02
N MET A 58 3.02 -34.02 -54.92
CA MET A 58 2.12 -35.04 -54.45
C MET A 58 0.77 -34.44 -54.15
N ASN A 59 -0.09 -34.76 -55.07
CA ASN A 59 -1.52 -34.49 -55.06
C ASN A 59 -2.23 -35.52 -54.14
N LYS A 60 -3.32 -35.11 -53.59
CA LYS A 60 -4.55 -35.82 -53.21
C LYS A 60 -4.81 -36.21 -51.76
N ASN A 61 -5.90 -35.61 -51.36
CA ASN A 61 -6.97 -36.18 -50.54
C ASN A 61 -6.72 -36.47 -49.06
N ASN A 62 -7.09 -35.48 -48.25
CA ASN A 62 -7.86 -35.88 -47.07
C ASN A 62 -8.89 -34.77 -46.75
N LYS A 63 -10.13 -35.03 -47.18
CA LYS A 63 -11.31 -34.35 -46.69
C LYS A 63 -11.60 -34.85 -45.30
N ASN A 64 -11.03 -34.21 -44.30
CA ASN A 64 -11.56 -34.20 -42.95
C ASN A 64 -11.88 -32.75 -42.63
N LYS A 65 -13.07 -32.31 -43.01
CA LYS A 65 -13.78 -31.21 -42.39
C LYS A 65 -14.03 -31.60 -40.95
N ARG A 66 -13.11 -31.27 -40.05
CA ARG A 66 -13.49 -31.05 -38.67
C ARG A 66 -14.22 -29.71 -38.65
N ASN A 67 -15.54 -29.78 -38.51
CA ASN A 67 -16.32 -28.65 -38.09
C ASN A 67 -15.78 -28.28 -36.72
N LEU A 68 -14.86 -27.32 -36.63
CA LEU A 68 -14.66 -26.52 -35.45
C LEU A 68 -15.90 -25.58 -35.46
N ASP A 69 -16.96 -26.01 -34.79
CA ASP A 69 -17.94 -25.11 -34.29
C ASP A 69 -17.18 -24.20 -33.30
N LEU A 70 -16.71 -23.07 -33.82
CA LEU A 70 -16.35 -21.92 -33.01
C LEU A 70 -17.64 -21.53 -32.27
N VAL A 71 -17.82 -22.07 -31.07
CA VAL A 71 -18.75 -21.50 -30.10
C VAL A 71 -18.19 -20.11 -29.82
N ILE A 72 -18.67 -19.11 -30.58
CA ILE A 72 -18.54 -17.72 -30.22
C ILE A 72 -19.38 -17.60 -28.94
N GLU A 73 -18.71 -17.78 -27.79
CA GLU A 73 -19.30 -17.32 -26.52
C GLU A 73 -19.62 -15.86 -26.73
N GLY A 74 -20.91 -15.53 -26.84
CA GLY A 74 -21.37 -14.16 -26.84
C GLY A 74 -20.78 -13.44 -25.63
N PRO A 75 -20.67 -12.11 -25.66
CA PRO A 75 -20.13 -11.35 -24.52
C PRO A 75 -20.89 -11.82 -23.28
N LYS A 76 -20.17 -12.40 -22.31
CA LYS A 76 -20.74 -12.78 -21.03
C LYS A 76 -21.45 -11.53 -20.52
N SER A 77 -22.75 -11.65 -20.29
CA SER A 77 -23.54 -10.58 -19.72
C SER A 77 -22.84 -10.15 -18.44
N VAL A 78 -22.28 -8.94 -18.43
CA VAL A 78 -21.71 -8.35 -17.20
C VAL A 78 -22.91 -8.15 -16.29
N SER A 79 -23.15 -9.10 -15.40
CA SER A 79 -24.13 -8.94 -14.33
C SER A 79 -23.56 -7.86 -13.41
N TYR A 80 -24.13 -6.66 -13.49
CA TYR A 80 -23.81 -5.62 -12.54
C TYR A 80 -24.27 -6.07 -11.16
N GLU A 81 -23.33 -6.22 -10.22
CA GLU A 81 -23.64 -6.49 -8.82
C GLU A 81 -24.62 -5.42 -8.30
N SER A 82 -25.63 -5.81 -7.52
CA SER A 82 -26.52 -4.84 -6.88
C SER A 82 -25.81 -4.10 -5.74
N ASP A 83 -26.36 -2.97 -5.28
CA ASP A 83 -25.78 -2.23 -4.16
C ASP A 83 -25.72 -3.08 -2.88
N GLU A 84 -26.73 -3.91 -2.66
CA GLU A 84 -26.80 -4.82 -1.52
C GLU A 84 -25.71 -5.90 -1.59
N GLN A 85 -25.43 -6.43 -2.78
CA GLN A 85 -24.38 -7.42 -2.98
C GLN A 85 -22.99 -6.81 -2.75
N ILE A 86 -22.78 -5.59 -3.23
CA ILE A 86 -21.51 -4.86 -2.99
C ILE A 86 -21.38 -4.54 -1.50
N ASP A 87 -22.44 -4.04 -0.87
CA ASP A 87 -22.48 -3.73 0.56
C ASP A 87 -22.11 -4.94 1.42
N GLN A 88 -22.74 -6.09 1.18
CA GLN A 88 -22.44 -7.32 1.91
C GLN A 88 -21.01 -7.78 1.69
N LYS A 89 -20.55 -7.81 0.46
CA LYS A 89 -19.18 -8.20 0.11
C LYS A 89 -18.11 -7.31 0.77
N LEU A 90 -18.37 -6.01 0.90
CA LEU A 90 -17.47 -5.09 1.59
C LEU A 90 -17.51 -5.32 3.11
N LYS A 91 -18.69 -5.56 3.69
CA LYS A 91 -18.84 -5.93 5.11
C LYS A 91 -18.02 -7.18 5.43
N ASP A 92 -18.22 -8.24 4.66
CA ASP A 92 -17.52 -9.51 4.85
C ASP A 92 -15.99 -9.34 4.80
N ARG A 93 -15.49 -8.54 3.85
CA ARG A 93 -14.05 -8.30 3.72
C ARG A 93 -13.44 -7.55 4.91
N PHE A 94 -14.15 -6.56 5.45
CA PHE A 94 -13.67 -5.81 6.61
C PHE A 94 -13.83 -6.60 7.91
N GLU A 95 -14.88 -7.43 8.03
CA GLU A 95 -15.01 -8.38 9.12
C GLU A 95 -13.88 -9.41 9.13
N ILE A 96 -13.54 -9.96 7.96
CA ILE A 96 -12.37 -10.84 7.81
C ILE A 96 -11.08 -10.12 8.20
N LEU A 97 -10.92 -8.84 7.84
CA LEU A 97 -9.75 -8.06 8.27
C LEU A 97 -9.67 -7.95 9.79
N GLU A 98 -10.78 -7.69 10.48
CA GLU A 98 -10.83 -7.62 11.95
C GLU A 98 -10.49 -8.98 12.57
N MET A 99 -11.09 -10.07 12.08
CA MET A 99 -10.81 -11.42 12.54
C MET A 99 -9.34 -11.83 12.34
N MET A 100 -8.77 -11.55 11.18
CA MET A 100 -7.37 -11.88 10.88
C MET A 100 -6.39 -11.02 11.65
N THR A 101 -6.75 -9.77 11.96
CA THR A 101 -5.96 -8.91 12.85
C THR A 101 -5.96 -9.46 14.27
N SER A 102 -7.11 -9.92 14.77
CA SER A 102 -7.20 -10.59 16.09
C SER A 102 -6.36 -11.87 16.12
N ALA A 103 -6.45 -12.72 15.10
CA ALA A 103 -5.64 -13.92 14.99
C ALA A 103 -4.12 -13.63 14.91
N ALA A 104 -3.74 -12.49 14.32
CA ALA A 104 -2.36 -12.02 14.30
C ALA A 104 -1.90 -11.55 15.70
N ILE A 105 -2.77 -10.89 16.47
CA ILE A 105 -2.53 -10.48 17.86
C ILE A 105 -2.35 -11.71 18.75
N ASP A 106 -3.16 -12.73 18.57
CA ASP A 106 -3.08 -13.98 19.34
C ASP A 106 -1.86 -14.84 18.98
N GLY A 107 -1.22 -14.53 17.83
CA GLY A 107 -0.05 -15.23 17.31
C GLY A 107 -0.36 -16.48 16.48
N ASP A 108 -1.63 -16.74 16.18
CA ASP A 108 -2.07 -17.83 15.30
C ASP A 108 -1.71 -17.54 13.84
N VAL A 109 -1.76 -16.27 13.46
CA VAL A 109 -1.31 -15.76 12.17
C VAL A 109 0.04 -15.08 12.33
N LYS A 110 1.10 -15.69 11.79
CA LYS A 110 2.48 -15.19 11.91
C LYS A 110 2.79 -14.03 10.97
N SER A 111 2.12 -13.96 9.83
CA SER A 111 2.32 -12.93 8.81
C SER A 111 1.01 -12.63 8.08
N LEU A 112 0.63 -11.35 8.05
CA LEU A 112 -0.58 -10.84 7.39
C LEU A 112 -0.22 -9.71 6.43
N ILE A 113 -0.72 -9.75 5.21
CA ILE A 113 -0.61 -8.67 4.22
C ILE A 113 -2.02 -8.17 3.92
N VAL A 114 -2.25 -6.88 4.12
CA VAL A 114 -3.50 -6.19 3.82
C VAL A 114 -3.25 -5.22 2.67
N SER A 115 -3.67 -5.58 1.49
CA SER A 115 -3.56 -4.77 0.27
C SER A 115 -4.87 -4.06 -0.03
N GLY A 116 -4.79 -2.90 -0.65
CA GLY A 116 -5.95 -2.18 -1.17
C GLY A 116 -5.72 -0.67 -1.26
N PRO A 117 -6.59 0.05 -1.96
CA PRO A 117 -6.46 1.48 -2.17
C PRO A 117 -6.40 2.30 -0.88
N ALA A 118 -5.78 3.48 -0.95
CA ALA A 118 -5.69 4.39 0.18
C ALA A 118 -7.08 4.92 0.61
N GLY A 119 -7.23 5.22 1.91
CA GLY A 119 -8.42 5.89 2.43
C GLY A 119 -9.67 5.01 2.56
N LEU A 120 -9.53 3.68 2.69
CA LEU A 120 -10.63 2.72 2.92
C LEU A 120 -10.86 2.38 4.39
N GLY A 121 -9.95 2.78 5.29
CA GLY A 121 -10.02 2.46 6.71
C GLY A 121 -9.15 1.26 7.13
N LYS A 122 -8.26 0.73 6.28
CA LYS A 122 -7.36 -0.38 6.61
C LYS A 122 -6.57 -0.14 7.90
N SER A 123 -5.76 0.93 7.89
CA SER A 123 -4.92 1.31 9.03
C SER A 123 -5.75 1.55 10.29
N TYR A 124 -6.88 2.24 10.16
CA TYR A 124 -7.78 2.49 11.28
C TYR A 124 -8.30 1.21 11.94
N THR A 125 -8.72 0.22 11.12
CA THR A 125 -9.21 -1.06 11.64
C THR A 125 -8.12 -1.80 12.42
N VAL A 126 -6.90 -1.86 11.88
CA VAL A 126 -5.77 -2.53 12.54
C VAL A 126 -5.34 -1.77 13.79
N GLU A 127 -5.15 -0.45 13.71
CA GLU A 127 -4.73 0.38 14.85
C GLU A 127 -5.71 0.30 16.02
N LYS A 128 -7.03 0.35 15.74
CA LYS A 128 -8.06 0.21 16.77
C LYS A 128 -7.98 -1.12 17.52
N ALA A 129 -7.68 -2.21 16.82
CA ALA A 129 -7.48 -3.51 17.44
C ALA A 129 -6.22 -3.53 18.33
N LEU A 130 -5.12 -2.91 17.85
CA LEU A 130 -3.87 -2.80 18.59
C LEU A 130 -4.00 -1.93 19.84
N GLU A 131 -4.66 -0.78 19.75
CA GLU A 131 -4.94 0.11 20.89
C GLU A 131 -5.74 -0.61 21.99
N SER A 132 -6.69 -1.49 21.59
CA SER A 132 -7.46 -2.28 22.55
C SER A 132 -6.64 -3.38 23.21
N TRP A 133 -5.68 -3.97 22.47
CA TRP A 133 -4.84 -5.06 22.94
C TRP A 133 -3.63 -4.60 23.78
N ASP A 134 -2.96 -3.55 23.34
CA ASP A 134 -1.72 -3.04 23.94
C ASP A 134 -1.71 -1.51 23.95
N PRO A 135 -2.54 -0.88 24.83
CA PRO A 135 -2.69 0.58 24.86
C PRO A 135 -1.42 1.32 25.27
N GLU A 136 -0.44 0.64 25.85
CA GLU A 136 0.84 1.21 26.26
C GLU A 136 1.96 1.01 25.21
N GLU A 137 1.65 0.44 24.06
CA GLU A 137 2.57 0.19 22.94
C GLU A 137 3.87 -0.55 23.35
N ARG A 138 3.76 -1.49 24.30
CA ARG A 138 4.93 -2.25 24.79
C ARG A 138 5.21 -3.52 24.00
N LYS A 139 4.17 -4.09 23.39
CA LYS A 139 4.23 -5.37 22.67
C LYS A 139 4.23 -5.20 21.17
N HIS A 140 3.84 -4.03 20.68
CA HIS A 140 3.80 -3.77 19.26
C HIS A 140 4.48 -2.47 18.87
N THR A 141 4.73 -2.32 17.57
CA THR A 141 5.15 -1.05 16.97
C THR A 141 4.52 -0.88 15.59
N VAL A 142 4.10 0.35 15.28
CA VAL A 142 3.60 0.73 13.95
C VAL A 142 4.61 1.62 13.27
N ILE A 143 5.11 1.17 12.13
CA ILE A 143 6.12 1.87 11.34
C ILE A 143 5.47 2.42 10.09
N LYS A 144 5.53 3.75 9.92
CA LYS A 144 5.03 4.47 8.75
C LYS A 144 6.18 5.17 8.03
N GLY A 145 6.20 5.07 6.70
CA GLY A 145 7.17 5.77 5.86
C GLY A 145 8.34 4.93 5.41
N TYR A 146 9.53 5.55 5.24
CA TYR A 146 10.68 4.93 4.61
C TYR A 146 11.53 4.11 5.58
N VAL A 147 11.80 2.85 5.25
CA VAL A 147 12.60 1.92 6.06
C VAL A 147 13.79 1.39 5.27
N LYS A 148 14.99 1.55 5.81
CA LYS A 148 16.22 0.96 5.28
C LYS A 148 16.46 -0.43 5.86
N ALA A 149 17.25 -1.26 5.17
CA ALA A 149 17.59 -2.62 5.59
C ALA A 149 18.14 -2.70 7.04
N THR A 150 19.00 -1.76 7.43
CA THR A 150 19.55 -1.69 8.80
C THR A 150 18.48 -1.38 9.85
N GLY A 151 17.57 -0.45 9.54
CA GLY A 151 16.43 -0.12 10.40
C GLY A 151 15.49 -1.31 10.54
N LEU A 152 15.13 -1.96 9.40
CA LEU A 152 14.34 -3.17 9.42
C LEU A 152 14.95 -4.24 10.33
N TYR A 153 16.25 -4.53 10.16
CA TYR A 153 16.93 -5.56 10.96
C TYR A 153 16.92 -5.27 12.46
N LYS A 154 17.15 -4.00 12.85
CA LYS A 154 17.05 -3.56 14.25
C LYS A 154 15.65 -3.75 14.81
N THR A 155 14.62 -3.31 14.07
CA THR A 155 13.23 -3.46 14.50
C THR A 155 12.83 -4.92 14.62
N LEU A 156 13.21 -5.76 13.65
CA LEU A 156 12.96 -7.20 13.72
C LEU A 156 13.63 -7.83 14.96
N TYR A 157 14.80 -7.37 15.36
CA TYR A 157 15.47 -7.85 16.57
C TYR A 157 14.74 -7.42 17.85
N GLN A 158 14.30 -6.16 17.93
CA GLN A 158 13.59 -5.60 19.08
C GLN A 158 12.27 -6.32 19.36
N TYR A 159 11.51 -6.63 18.30
CA TYR A 159 10.18 -7.27 18.39
C TYR A 159 10.20 -8.75 17.99
N ARG A 160 11.33 -9.45 18.22
CA ARG A 160 11.52 -10.84 17.79
C ARG A 160 10.78 -11.87 18.64
N ASN A 161 10.33 -11.51 19.83
CA ASN A 161 9.80 -12.47 20.80
C ASN A 161 8.34 -12.82 20.49
N LYS A 162 7.92 -14.01 20.92
CA LYS A 162 6.52 -14.44 20.85
C LYS A 162 5.61 -13.45 21.60
N GLY A 163 4.47 -13.11 21.01
CA GLY A 163 3.53 -12.13 21.56
C GLY A 163 3.94 -10.68 21.30
N GLN A 164 4.97 -10.44 20.46
CA GLN A 164 5.30 -9.12 19.95
C GLN A 164 4.91 -9.00 18.48
N MET A 165 4.57 -7.78 18.04
CA MET A 165 4.09 -7.50 16.71
C MET A 165 4.75 -6.27 16.07
N ILE A 166 5.03 -6.37 14.78
CA ILE A 166 5.44 -5.22 13.96
C ILE A 166 4.39 -5.00 12.89
N VAL A 167 3.91 -3.77 12.77
CA VAL A 167 3.02 -3.34 11.69
C VAL A 167 3.75 -2.35 10.80
N PHE A 168 3.88 -2.67 9.52
CA PHE A 168 4.35 -1.75 8.49
C PHE A 168 3.14 -1.15 7.78
N ASP A 169 2.90 0.14 8.00
CA ASP A 169 1.77 0.87 7.41
C ASP A 169 2.28 1.90 6.41
N ASP A 170 1.87 1.77 5.14
CA ASP A 170 2.34 2.59 4.01
C ASP A 170 3.90 2.65 3.90
N SER A 171 4.60 1.60 4.35
CA SER A 171 6.06 1.50 4.30
C SER A 171 6.53 0.71 3.07
N ASP A 172 5.95 0.99 1.91
CA ASP A 172 6.14 0.23 0.66
C ASP A 172 7.61 0.16 0.17
N SER A 173 8.48 1.04 0.69
CA SER A 173 9.93 1.00 0.43
C SER A 173 10.58 -0.33 0.79
N ILE A 174 10.03 -1.08 1.77
CA ILE A 174 10.54 -2.39 2.18
C ILE A 174 10.40 -3.45 1.09
N PHE A 175 9.46 -3.28 0.16
CA PHE A 175 9.23 -4.17 -0.98
C PHE A 175 10.07 -3.79 -2.22
N MET A 176 10.78 -2.65 -2.19
CA MET A 176 11.54 -2.13 -3.32
C MET A 176 13.04 -2.42 -3.24
N ASP A 177 13.53 -2.92 -2.10
CA ASP A 177 14.95 -3.25 -1.89
C ASP A 177 15.14 -4.76 -1.72
N ASP A 178 16.06 -5.33 -2.51
CA ASP A 178 16.32 -6.77 -2.54
C ASP A 178 16.79 -7.31 -1.16
N THR A 179 17.51 -6.48 -0.39
CA THR A 179 18.01 -6.85 0.95
C THR A 179 16.89 -6.93 1.97
N THR A 180 16.00 -5.94 1.98
CA THR A 180 14.82 -5.94 2.85
C THR A 180 13.89 -7.11 2.49
N LEU A 181 13.64 -7.34 1.19
CA LEU A 181 12.83 -8.47 0.72
C LEU A 181 13.40 -9.83 1.13
N ALA A 182 14.72 -9.99 1.14
CA ALA A 182 15.35 -11.22 1.60
C ALA A 182 15.08 -11.46 3.10
N MET A 183 15.17 -10.42 3.94
CA MET A 183 14.84 -10.50 5.36
C MET A 183 13.35 -10.75 5.59
N LEU A 184 12.47 -10.06 4.86
CA LEU A 184 11.02 -10.24 4.98
C LEU A 184 10.60 -11.67 4.63
N LYS A 185 11.18 -12.27 3.58
CA LYS A 185 10.91 -13.68 3.25
C LYS A 185 11.34 -14.64 4.37
N ALA A 186 12.39 -14.32 5.11
CA ALA A 186 12.84 -15.11 6.24
C ALA A 186 11.91 -14.97 7.46
N VAL A 187 11.39 -13.77 7.75
CA VAL A 187 10.45 -13.56 8.87
C VAL A 187 9.05 -14.06 8.59
N CYS A 188 8.63 -14.07 7.32
CA CYS A 188 7.32 -14.58 6.90
C CYS A 188 7.31 -16.08 6.63
N ASP A 189 8.45 -16.77 6.76
CA ASP A 189 8.52 -18.20 6.49
C ASP A 189 7.51 -18.97 7.35
N SER A 190 6.88 -19.98 6.76
CA SER A 190 5.88 -20.84 7.42
C SER A 190 6.50 -21.85 8.39
N THR A 191 7.83 -22.01 8.39
CA THR A 191 8.53 -22.93 9.28
C THR A 191 8.45 -22.50 10.76
N GLU A 192 8.63 -23.43 11.67
CA GLU A 192 8.65 -23.12 13.11
C GLU A 192 9.83 -22.26 13.50
N ARG A 193 10.99 -22.44 12.84
CA ARG A 193 12.23 -21.72 13.14
C ARG A 193 12.52 -20.67 12.10
N ARG A 194 11.93 -19.50 12.25
CA ARG A 194 12.18 -18.35 11.37
C ARG A 194 13.47 -17.66 11.77
N ARG A 195 14.55 -17.91 11.03
CA ARG A 195 15.86 -17.31 11.30
C ARG A 195 16.17 -16.20 10.34
N VAL A 196 16.42 -15.01 10.88
CA VAL A 196 16.80 -13.83 10.12
C VAL A 196 18.30 -13.61 10.26
N SER A 197 18.97 -13.35 9.15
CA SER A 197 20.42 -13.07 9.13
C SER A 197 20.69 -11.81 8.31
N TYR A 198 21.56 -10.96 8.85
CA TYR A 198 22.07 -9.80 8.13
C TYR A 198 23.58 -9.68 8.39
N LEU A 199 24.37 -10.09 7.39
CA LEU A 199 25.83 -10.19 7.50
C LEU A 199 26.49 -8.88 7.07
N ALA A 200 26.33 -7.83 7.90
CA ALA A 200 26.98 -6.55 7.70
C ALA A 200 28.43 -6.57 8.20
N GLU A 201 29.29 -5.73 7.62
CA GLU A 201 30.69 -5.61 8.01
C GLU A 201 30.88 -4.93 9.38
N PHE A 202 29.89 -4.12 9.79
CA PHE A 202 29.91 -3.40 11.08
C PHE A 202 28.96 -4.05 12.11
N ASN A 203 29.27 -3.84 13.38
CA ASN A 203 28.41 -4.25 14.48
C ASN A 203 27.26 -3.26 14.64
N MET A 204 26.05 -3.76 14.69
CA MET A 204 24.88 -2.97 15.02
C MET A 204 24.62 -3.03 16.52
N VAL A 205 24.20 -1.91 17.09
CA VAL A 205 23.85 -1.78 18.50
C VAL A 205 22.37 -1.46 18.60
N ASP A 206 21.70 -2.11 19.51
CA ASP A 206 20.33 -1.77 19.90
C ASP A 206 20.36 -0.46 20.70
N GLU A 207 19.55 0.51 20.29
CA GLU A 207 19.52 1.84 20.91
C GLU A 207 18.86 1.83 22.29
N VAL A 208 18.08 0.81 22.60
CA VAL A 208 17.33 0.68 23.86
C VAL A 208 18.17 -0.05 24.90
N SER A 209 18.72 -1.23 24.56
CA SER A 209 19.50 -2.06 25.50
C SER A 209 21.00 -1.75 25.48
N ALA A 210 21.48 -1.02 24.49
CA ALA A 210 22.91 -0.82 24.20
C ALA A 210 23.69 -2.11 23.89
N ASP A 211 23.00 -3.23 23.68
CA ASP A 211 23.61 -4.51 23.35
C ASP A 211 23.97 -4.60 21.86
N VAL A 212 24.98 -5.40 21.54
CA VAL A 212 25.34 -5.70 20.15
C VAL A 212 24.30 -6.65 19.57
N ILE A 213 23.63 -6.24 18.50
CA ILE A 213 22.68 -7.05 17.77
C ILE A 213 23.44 -8.18 17.06
N PRO A 214 23.09 -9.47 17.31
CA PRO A 214 23.76 -10.59 16.65
C PRO A 214 23.49 -10.58 15.15
N ARG A 215 24.42 -11.09 14.35
CA ARG A 215 24.31 -11.17 12.88
C ARG A 215 23.21 -12.13 12.41
N SER A 216 22.63 -12.92 13.31
CA SER A 216 21.52 -13.82 13.05
C SER A 216 20.77 -14.09 14.35
N PHE A 217 19.43 -14.09 14.27
CA PHE A 217 18.56 -14.40 15.40
C PHE A 217 17.29 -15.12 14.94
N GLN A 218 16.59 -15.76 15.89
CA GLN A 218 15.27 -16.34 15.67
C GLN A 218 14.21 -15.24 15.84
N PHE A 219 13.23 -15.24 14.93
CA PHE A 219 12.10 -14.32 14.97
C PHE A 219 10.82 -15.10 15.23
N ASP A 220 10.23 -14.94 16.42
CA ASP A 220 9.00 -15.59 16.85
C ASP A 220 7.80 -14.62 16.93
N GLY A 221 8.05 -13.35 16.65
CA GLY A 221 7.03 -12.30 16.61
C GLY A 221 6.07 -12.41 15.42
N THR A 222 5.08 -11.55 15.40
CA THR A 222 4.09 -11.41 14.32
C THR A 222 4.41 -10.19 13.46
N ILE A 223 4.14 -10.28 12.17
CA ILE A 223 4.37 -9.18 11.25
C ILE A 223 3.12 -8.91 10.41
N VAL A 224 2.73 -7.63 10.32
CA VAL A 224 1.58 -7.19 9.54
C VAL A 224 2.02 -6.11 8.56
N PHE A 225 1.60 -6.22 7.31
CA PHE A 225 1.85 -5.23 6.28
C PHE A 225 0.52 -4.63 5.82
N ILE A 226 0.43 -3.31 5.85
CA ILE A 226 -0.68 -2.55 5.28
C ILE A 226 -0.10 -1.75 4.12
N THR A 227 -0.56 -2.04 2.91
CA THR A 227 0.02 -1.48 1.68
C THR A 227 -1.05 -1.00 0.71
N ASN A 228 -0.68 -0.04 -0.13
CA ASN A 228 -1.49 0.38 -1.27
C ASN A 228 -1.07 -0.31 -2.57
N LEU A 229 -0.02 -1.15 -2.54
CA LEU A 229 0.43 -1.92 -3.69
C LEU A 229 -0.55 -3.05 -3.99
N ASP A 230 -0.96 -3.14 -5.24
CA ASP A 230 -1.72 -4.27 -5.78
C ASP A 230 -0.72 -5.37 -6.19
N PHE A 231 -0.51 -6.34 -5.31
CA PHE A 231 0.46 -7.43 -5.52
C PHE A 231 0.06 -8.31 -6.69
N ASP A 232 -1.24 -8.61 -6.84
CA ASP A 232 -1.73 -9.46 -7.91
C ASP A 232 -1.45 -8.83 -9.28
N SER A 233 -1.76 -7.55 -9.43
CA SER A 233 -1.44 -6.79 -10.66
C SER A 233 0.06 -6.72 -10.95
N ILE A 234 0.91 -6.59 -9.92
CA ILE A 234 2.36 -6.54 -10.09
C ILE A 234 2.91 -7.91 -10.49
N ILE A 235 2.38 -8.98 -9.90
CA ILE A 235 2.76 -10.37 -10.20
C ILE A 235 2.34 -10.74 -11.62
N GLU A 236 1.10 -10.43 -12.02
CA GLU A 236 0.59 -10.69 -13.37
C GLU A 236 1.39 -9.97 -14.45
N LYS A 237 1.82 -8.75 -14.21
CA LYS A 237 2.67 -7.98 -15.15
C LYS A 237 4.09 -8.51 -15.27
N GLY A 238 4.51 -9.43 -14.41
CA GLY A 238 5.80 -10.11 -14.49
C GLY A 238 7.02 -9.19 -14.37
N ASN A 239 6.92 -8.11 -13.60
CA ASN A 239 8.04 -7.20 -13.39
C ASN A 239 9.13 -7.82 -12.47
N LYS A 240 10.26 -7.11 -12.27
CA LYS A 240 11.40 -7.57 -11.46
C LYS A 240 10.99 -7.98 -10.03
N LEU A 241 9.96 -7.34 -9.46
CA LEU A 241 9.49 -7.62 -8.10
C LEU A 241 8.52 -8.81 -8.03
N ALA A 242 7.91 -9.21 -9.14
CA ALA A 242 6.89 -10.26 -9.18
C ALA A 242 7.30 -11.57 -8.47
N PRO A 243 8.49 -12.16 -8.69
CA PRO A 243 8.90 -13.37 -7.99
C PRO A 243 9.02 -13.18 -6.47
N HIS A 244 9.44 -11.98 -6.03
CA HIS A 244 9.59 -11.67 -4.61
C HIS A 244 8.23 -11.49 -3.93
N LEU A 245 7.32 -10.75 -4.55
CA LEU A 245 5.97 -10.54 -4.02
C LEU A 245 5.16 -11.83 -4.03
N SER A 246 5.26 -12.65 -5.08
CA SER A 246 4.66 -13.99 -5.11
C SER A 246 5.16 -14.86 -3.95
N ALA A 247 6.47 -14.81 -3.64
CA ALA A 247 7.03 -15.52 -2.51
C ALA A 247 6.54 -14.98 -1.15
N MET A 248 6.25 -13.69 -1.03
CA MET A 248 5.65 -13.09 0.17
C MET A 248 4.19 -13.52 0.35
N VAL A 249 3.38 -13.44 -0.72
CA VAL A 249 1.97 -13.88 -0.72
C VAL A 249 1.87 -15.36 -0.33
N SER A 250 2.75 -16.22 -0.85
CA SER A 250 2.73 -17.66 -0.52
C SER A 250 3.08 -17.99 0.94
N ARG A 251 3.71 -17.06 1.67
CA ARG A 251 4.13 -17.21 3.07
C ARG A 251 3.25 -16.49 4.07
N SER A 252 2.38 -15.63 3.59
CA SER A 252 1.56 -14.74 4.42
C SER A 252 0.08 -14.98 4.13
N HIS A 253 -0.77 -14.70 5.10
CA HIS A 253 -2.18 -14.52 4.81
C HIS A 253 -2.36 -13.20 4.06
N TYR A 254 -2.99 -13.24 2.90
CA TYR A 254 -3.15 -12.08 2.02
C TYR A 254 -4.63 -11.69 1.92
N ILE A 255 -4.92 -10.45 2.28
CA ILE A 255 -6.27 -9.87 2.18
C ILE A 255 -6.22 -8.78 1.13
N ASP A 256 -6.97 -8.97 0.04
CA ASP A 256 -7.18 -7.94 -0.98
C ASP A 256 -8.49 -7.19 -0.73
N LEU A 257 -8.36 -5.91 -0.41
CA LEU A 257 -9.47 -4.97 -0.24
C LEU A 257 -9.68 -4.10 -1.48
N ALA A 258 -9.21 -4.53 -2.65
CA ALA A 258 -9.36 -3.79 -3.89
C ALA A 258 -10.83 -3.49 -4.19
N MET A 259 -11.08 -2.26 -4.56
CA MET A 259 -12.36 -1.76 -5.06
C MET A 259 -12.21 -1.43 -6.55
N LYS A 260 -13.16 -1.89 -7.36
CA LYS A 260 -13.06 -1.79 -8.83
C LYS A 260 -13.73 -0.54 -9.37
N THR A 261 -14.79 -0.08 -8.73
CA THR A 261 -15.64 1.00 -9.25
C THR A 261 -15.81 2.13 -8.24
N ARG A 262 -16.12 3.35 -8.73
CA ARG A 262 -16.47 4.48 -7.85
C ARG A 262 -17.68 4.21 -7.00
N ARG A 263 -18.60 3.36 -7.48
CA ARG A 263 -19.78 2.89 -6.75
C ARG A 263 -19.38 2.07 -5.52
N ASP A 264 -18.39 1.17 -5.62
CA ASP A 264 -17.89 0.40 -4.48
C ASP A 264 -17.33 1.33 -3.39
N TYR A 265 -16.57 2.35 -3.80
CA TYR A 265 -16.07 3.35 -2.85
C TYR A 265 -17.18 4.15 -2.18
N PHE A 266 -18.22 4.53 -2.94
CA PHE A 266 -19.37 5.25 -2.39
C PHE A 266 -20.11 4.40 -1.35
N ILE A 267 -20.36 3.13 -1.64
CA ILE A 267 -21.01 2.19 -0.72
C ILE A 267 -20.15 2.03 0.54
N ARG A 268 -18.81 1.92 0.40
CA ARG A 268 -17.92 1.87 1.55
C ARG A 268 -17.96 3.13 2.40
N ILE A 269 -17.97 4.30 1.78
CA ILE A 269 -18.10 5.57 2.50
C ILE A 269 -19.42 5.59 3.28
N LYS A 270 -20.53 5.17 2.67
CA LYS A 270 -21.84 5.07 3.31
C LYS A 270 -21.80 4.16 4.54
N GLN A 271 -21.23 2.95 4.43
CA GLN A 271 -21.07 2.02 5.56
C GLN A 271 -20.36 2.68 6.75
N VAL A 272 -19.22 3.32 6.48
CA VAL A 272 -18.41 3.87 7.56
C VAL A 272 -19.02 5.16 8.14
N VAL A 273 -19.78 5.91 7.34
CA VAL A 273 -20.61 7.03 7.83
C VAL A 273 -21.72 6.55 8.74
N GLU A 274 -22.41 5.45 8.39
CA GLU A 274 -23.40 4.81 9.23
C GLU A 274 -22.81 4.29 10.55
N GLN A 275 -21.54 3.89 10.55
CA GLN A 275 -20.77 3.50 11.74
C GLN A 275 -20.28 4.70 12.56
N GLY A 276 -20.55 5.94 12.14
CA GLY A 276 -20.25 7.15 12.90
C GLY A 276 -19.05 7.96 12.45
N LEU A 277 -18.49 7.73 11.25
CA LEU A 277 -17.37 8.53 10.71
C LEU A 277 -17.65 10.05 10.78
N LEU A 278 -18.90 10.44 10.57
CA LEU A 278 -19.34 11.83 10.57
C LEU A 278 -20.16 12.19 11.82
N SER A 279 -20.01 11.48 12.93
CA SER A 279 -20.75 11.71 14.19
C SER A 279 -20.60 13.12 14.77
N SER A 280 -19.60 13.86 14.33
CA SER A 280 -19.38 15.27 14.69
C SER A 280 -20.25 16.26 13.92
N LEU A 281 -21.05 15.81 12.95
CA LEU A 281 -22.05 16.58 12.17
C LEU A 281 -23.43 16.30 12.71
N ASP A 282 -24.35 17.27 12.52
CA ASP A 282 -25.78 16.97 12.65
C ASP A 282 -26.27 16.15 11.46
N LYS A 283 -27.45 15.53 11.60
CA LYS A 283 -28.02 14.64 10.56
C LYS A 283 -28.32 15.34 9.24
N MET A 284 -28.58 16.66 9.27
CA MET A 284 -28.80 17.42 8.04
C MET A 284 -27.49 17.69 7.31
N GLN A 285 -26.45 18.07 8.03
CA GLN A 285 -25.11 18.26 7.48
C GLN A 285 -24.54 16.95 6.91
N GLU A 286 -24.72 15.84 7.62
CA GLU A 286 -24.32 14.50 7.16
C GLU A 286 -24.99 14.18 5.81
N ARG A 287 -26.30 14.40 5.69
CA ARG A 287 -27.03 14.20 4.43
C ARG A 287 -26.51 15.08 3.31
N ILE A 288 -26.23 16.36 3.59
CA ILE A 288 -25.67 17.28 2.59
C ILE A 288 -24.32 16.78 2.07
N VAL A 289 -23.43 16.32 2.96
CA VAL A 289 -22.14 15.77 2.60
C VAL A 289 -22.32 14.52 1.73
N MET A 290 -23.16 13.58 2.13
CA MET A 290 -23.38 12.34 1.38
C MET A 290 -24.01 12.61 0.01
N THR A 291 -25.02 13.49 -0.07
CA THR A 291 -25.63 13.90 -1.34
C THR A 291 -24.62 14.57 -2.26
N PHE A 292 -23.70 15.39 -1.71
CA PHE A 292 -22.64 16.00 -2.50
C PHE A 292 -21.69 14.95 -3.09
N ILE A 293 -21.27 13.95 -2.30
CA ILE A 293 -20.41 12.85 -2.76
C ILE A 293 -21.09 12.07 -3.87
N GLU A 294 -22.34 11.67 -3.67
CA GLU A 294 -23.16 10.92 -4.63
C GLU A 294 -23.31 11.67 -5.96
N LYS A 295 -23.68 12.95 -5.90
CA LYS A 295 -23.88 13.80 -7.09
C LYS A 295 -22.59 14.04 -7.88
N HIS A 296 -21.45 14.11 -7.20
CA HIS A 296 -20.17 14.50 -7.80
C HIS A 296 -19.15 13.37 -7.88
N GLN A 297 -19.55 12.09 -7.66
CA GLN A 297 -18.61 10.97 -7.61
C GLN A 297 -17.69 10.87 -8.82
N ASP A 298 -18.13 11.21 -10.04
CA ASP A 298 -17.29 11.18 -11.23
C ASP A 298 -16.31 12.35 -11.33
N ASN A 299 -16.63 13.46 -10.71
CA ASN A 299 -15.82 14.67 -10.72
C ASN A 299 -14.89 14.81 -9.53
N LEU A 300 -15.04 13.98 -8.49
CA LEU A 300 -14.14 14.01 -7.35
C LEU A 300 -12.71 13.59 -7.76
N ARG A 301 -11.71 14.28 -7.22
CA ARG A 301 -10.30 13.95 -7.42
C ARG A 301 -9.97 12.56 -6.88
N GLU A 302 -10.58 12.22 -5.76
CA GLU A 302 -10.39 10.98 -5.01
C GLU A 302 -11.75 10.50 -4.48
N MET A 303 -11.96 9.20 -4.47
CA MET A 303 -13.10 8.58 -3.79
C MET A 303 -12.54 7.79 -2.59
N SER A 304 -12.69 8.34 -1.39
CA SER A 304 -12.15 7.75 -0.15
C SER A 304 -12.87 8.30 1.07
N LEU A 305 -12.68 7.65 2.23
CA LEU A 305 -13.18 8.15 3.51
C LEU A 305 -12.60 9.54 3.84
N ARG A 306 -11.37 9.83 3.37
CA ARG A 306 -10.73 11.14 3.55
C ARG A 306 -11.51 12.28 2.91
N VAL A 307 -12.17 12.02 1.77
CA VAL A 307 -13.02 13.03 1.12
C VAL A 307 -14.24 13.35 1.99
N ALA A 308 -14.89 12.35 2.58
CA ALA A 308 -16.01 12.59 3.50
C ALA A 308 -15.59 13.44 4.71
N ILE A 309 -14.42 13.16 5.30
CA ILE A 309 -13.86 13.95 6.41
C ILE A 309 -13.57 15.39 5.96
N LYS A 310 -12.90 15.59 4.82
CA LYS A 310 -12.62 16.93 4.28
C LYS A 310 -13.90 17.73 4.05
N LEU A 311 -14.94 17.10 3.53
CA LEU A 311 -16.23 17.74 3.32
C LEU A 311 -16.92 18.08 4.65
N ALA A 312 -16.77 17.21 5.66
CA ALA A 312 -17.28 17.49 7.01
C ALA A 312 -16.61 18.74 7.62
N ASP A 313 -15.31 18.91 7.44
CA ASP A 313 -14.60 20.09 7.91
C ASP A 313 -15.10 21.38 7.19
N LEU A 314 -15.36 21.28 5.89
CA LEU A 314 -15.86 22.43 5.12
C LEU A 314 -17.27 22.85 5.53
N ILE A 315 -18.19 21.89 5.73
CA ILE A 315 -19.58 22.22 6.11
C ILE A 315 -19.64 22.78 7.53
N LYS A 316 -18.83 22.29 8.47
CA LYS A 316 -18.71 22.87 9.82
C LYS A 316 -18.21 24.31 9.76
N ARG A 317 -17.24 24.58 8.90
CA ARG A 317 -16.62 25.90 8.80
C ARG A 317 -17.56 26.96 8.25
N ASN A 318 -18.27 26.64 7.16
CA ASN A 318 -19.21 27.58 6.55
C ASN A 318 -20.30 26.84 5.75
N PRO A 319 -21.42 26.49 6.36
CA PRO A 319 -22.52 25.78 5.69
C PRO A 319 -23.05 26.55 4.45
N ALA A 320 -23.12 27.87 4.51
CA ALA A 320 -23.68 28.68 3.42
C ALA A 320 -22.80 28.66 2.15
N LYS A 321 -21.49 28.51 2.28
CA LYS A 321 -20.55 28.45 1.15
C LYS A 321 -20.02 27.01 0.89
N PHE A 322 -20.57 26.01 1.56
CA PHE A 322 -20.11 24.64 1.50
C PHE A 322 -19.93 24.14 0.06
N GLU A 323 -20.96 24.28 -0.78
CA GLU A 323 -20.94 23.71 -2.14
C GLU A 323 -19.80 24.30 -3.00
N VAL A 324 -19.59 25.59 -2.93
CA VAL A 324 -18.51 26.26 -3.67
C VAL A 324 -17.14 25.83 -3.14
N MET A 325 -16.98 25.82 -1.81
CA MET A 325 -15.73 25.37 -1.18
C MET A 325 -15.43 23.93 -1.52
N ALA A 326 -16.42 23.04 -1.47
CA ALA A 326 -16.30 21.64 -1.81
C ALA A 326 -15.89 21.45 -3.28
N LYS A 327 -16.56 22.13 -4.23
CA LYS A 327 -16.19 22.04 -5.66
C LYS A 327 -14.75 22.46 -5.92
N VAL A 328 -14.31 23.57 -5.34
CA VAL A 328 -12.93 24.08 -5.53
C VAL A 328 -11.88 23.13 -4.95
N THR A 329 -12.15 22.52 -3.79
CA THR A 329 -11.14 21.75 -3.06
C THR A 329 -11.07 20.28 -3.45
N VAL A 330 -12.22 19.62 -3.67
CA VAL A 330 -12.26 18.16 -3.88
C VAL A 330 -12.64 17.72 -5.28
N CYS A 331 -13.19 18.63 -6.14
CA CYS A 331 -13.53 18.28 -7.51
C CYS A 331 -12.42 18.63 -8.51
N LYS A 332 -12.44 17.94 -9.66
CA LYS A 332 -11.58 18.22 -10.83
C LYS A 332 -12.19 19.33 -11.66
N GLY A 333 -11.37 20.22 -12.21
CA GLY A 333 -11.78 21.15 -13.27
C GLY A 333 -12.79 22.23 -12.83
N TYR A 334 -12.71 22.70 -11.60
CA TYR A 334 -13.50 23.83 -11.13
C TYR A 334 -12.66 25.12 -11.19
#